data_967b32402de45f02b2d0bc3840e3244f
#
_entry.id   967b32402de45f02b2d0bc3840e3244f
#
_cell.length_a   1.000
_cell.length_b   1.000
_cell.length_c   1.000
_cell.angle_alpha   90.00
_cell.angle_beta   90.00
_cell.angle_gamma   90.00
#
_symmetry.space_group_name_H-M   'P 1'
#
loop_
_entity.id
_entity.type
_entity.pdbx_description
1 polymer ?
#
loop_
_entity_poly.entity_id
_entity_poly.type
_entity_poly.pdbx_seq_one_letter_code
_entity_poly.pdbx_strand_id
1 'polypeptide(L)'
;MPLAPFRLSCTLQIVCYNAETIRNNLSHKGLPVIPTRFSAAARLICLWAALAAVGLPVQASAAVHASSTRKAVSTAKKPAVTKASVGARKPSSSRRVRAARARAALQAAALRDAIEPRFKFDDTGNVVPDIRAEAAIIYNPENGKVLWETNSTSRRSIASITKVMTAVVFLENSPDLTRDVVVERADVRNASTTYLRAGYTLTTGDLLHLLLIGSDNAAARVLARVSPYGSNGFIERMNSKAQELGLESTSYADPSGLLADNQSSAYDLARLITYVSGDDRIASIMRTPYYTVNAGRHQITIHSTNQLVMKGDVDVQAGKTGFITKAGYCLATLLRLPQGGPEVAVVVLGAKSNPGRFWETRHLFDWISTKAQDWFGPVVQQSTQSTTQVPAVVPAAN
;
A
#
# COMPACT_ATOMS: atom_id res chain seq x y z
N MET A 1 26.65 -28.83 35.19
CA MET A 1 26.91 -28.10 33.92
C MET A 1 25.74 -27.19 33.66
N PRO A 2 25.91 -25.88 33.66
CA PRO A 2 24.82 -24.92 33.63
C PRO A 2 24.42 -24.57 32.18
N LEU A 3 23.10 -24.48 31.96
CA LEU A 3 22.43 -24.00 30.74
C LEU A 3 22.64 -22.47 30.59
N ALA A 4 23.10 -22.03 29.45
CA ALA A 4 23.30 -20.63 29.10
C ALA A 4 21.98 -19.96 28.67
N PRO A 5 21.77 -18.66 28.97
CA PRO A 5 20.58 -17.93 28.57
C PRO A 5 20.80 -17.24 27.22
N PHE A 6 20.06 -17.65 26.21
CA PHE A 6 20.00 -16.97 24.93
C PHE A 6 18.54 -16.55 24.64
N ARG A 7 18.17 -15.29 24.88
CA ARG A 7 17.03 -14.58 24.27
C ARG A 7 16.73 -13.20 24.91
N LEU A 8 17.64 -12.21 24.71
CA LEU A 8 17.29 -10.81 25.06
C LEU A 8 18.01 -9.75 24.20
N SER A 9 18.67 -10.15 23.11
CA SER A 9 19.55 -9.25 22.35
C SER A 9 18.88 -8.51 21.18
N CYS A 10 17.85 -9.06 20.56
CA CYS A 10 17.34 -8.52 19.28
C CYS A 10 16.44 -7.27 19.43
N THR A 11 15.70 -7.15 20.53
CA THR A 11 14.74 -6.02 20.71
C THR A 11 15.45 -4.73 21.15
N LEU A 12 16.59 -4.85 21.83
CA LEU A 12 17.38 -3.69 22.28
C LEU A 12 18.18 -3.07 21.12
N GLN A 13 18.64 -3.87 20.17
CA GLN A 13 19.40 -3.40 19.01
C GLN A 13 18.57 -2.54 18.04
N ILE A 14 17.27 -2.84 17.85
CA ILE A 14 16.38 -2.06 16.97
C ILE A 14 16.10 -0.67 17.56
N VAL A 15 15.99 -0.55 18.88
CA VAL A 15 15.76 0.76 19.55
C VAL A 15 17.02 1.63 19.52
N CYS A 16 18.22 1.04 19.61
CA CYS A 16 19.47 1.78 19.49
C CYS A 16 19.76 2.27 18.05
N TYR A 17 19.46 1.47 17.04
CA TYR A 17 19.67 1.83 15.63
C TYR A 17 18.87 3.06 15.21
N ASN A 18 17.60 3.16 15.66
CA ASN A 18 16.75 4.34 15.38
C ASN A 18 17.23 5.62 16.08
N ALA A 19 17.92 5.51 17.23
CA ALA A 19 18.42 6.68 17.95
C ALA A 19 19.68 7.29 17.28
N GLU A 20 20.53 6.47 16.67
CA GLU A 20 21.72 6.95 15.94
C GLU A 20 21.37 7.59 14.60
N THR A 21 20.38 7.08 13.88
CA THR A 21 19.91 7.65 12.62
C THR A 21 19.29 9.05 12.81
N ILE A 22 18.60 9.28 13.92
CA ILE A 22 18.05 10.60 14.27
C ILE A 22 19.19 11.58 14.63
N ARG A 23 20.25 11.12 15.26
CA ARG A 23 21.37 11.95 15.66
C ARG A 23 22.20 12.46 14.46
N ASN A 24 22.40 11.64 13.46
CA ASN A 24 23.15 11.99 12.25
C ASN A 24 22.41 12.95 11.34
N ASN A 25 21.05 12.92 11.31
CA ASN A 25 20.26 13.86 10.52
C ASN A 25 20.12 15.27 11.13
N LEU A 26 20.40 15.45 12.42
CA LEU A 26 20.35 16.75 13.10
C LEU A 26 21.65 17.55 13.00
N SER A 27 22.81 16.89 12.79
CA SER A 27 24.11 17.56 12.69
C SER A 27 24.33 18.35 11.39
N HIS A 28 23.55 18.05 10.35
CA HIS A 28 23.65 18.75 9.05
C HIS A 28 22.82 20.04 8.93
N LYS A 29 22.09 20.45 9.97
CA LYS A 29 21.22 21.65 9.93
C LYS A 29 21.69 22.82 10.80
N GLY A 30 22.94 22.83 11.28
CA GLY A 30 23.57 24.01 11.89
C GLY A 30 22.88 24.61 13.14
N LEU A 31 22.09 23.83 13.90
CA LEU A 31 21.45 24.28 15.13
C LEU A 31 22.32 23.91 16.37
N PRO A 32 22.40 24.77 17.41
CA PRO A 32 23.26 24.53 18.57
C PRO A 32 22.79 23.30 19.36
N VAL A 33 23.74 22.41 19.65
CA VAL A 33 23.53 21.20 20.45
C VAL A 33 23.43 21.60 21.92
N ILE A 34 22.26 21.45 22.53
CA ILE A 34 22.07 21.62 23.98
C ILE A 34 22.47 20.31 24.68
N PRO A 35 23.38 20.34 25.67
CA PRO A 35 23.78 19.14 26.39
C PRO A 35 22.68 18.67 27.35
N THR A 36 22.03 17.56 27.03
CA THR A 36 20.97 16.96 27.84
C THR A 36 21.54 16.01 28.90
N ARG A 37 21.64 16.49 30.14
CA ARG A 37 21.67 15.62 31.32
C ARG A 37 20.25 15.56 31.90
N PHE A 38 19.43 14.62 31.45
CA PHE A 38 18.13 14.31 32.04
C PHE A 38 18.23 13.06 32.92
N SER A 39 17.68 13.12 34.14
CA SER A 39 17.62 12.00 35.08
C SER A 39 16.60 10.94 34.58
N ALA A 40 16.75 9.69 35.04
CA ALA A 40 15.92 8.56 34.66
C ALA A 40 14.39 8.77 34.85
N ALA A 41 14.00 9.65 35.77
CA ALA A 41 12.60 9.98 36.04
C ALA A 41 11.93 10.79 34.90
N ALA A 42 12.68 11.65 34.19
CA ALA A 42 12.14 12.45 33.08
C ALA A 42 11.85 11.60 31.83
N ARG A 43 12.47 10.45 31.68
CA ARG A 43 12.26 9.53 30.54
C ARG A 43 10.93 8.78 30.62
N LEU A 44 10.38 8.54 31.81
CA LEU A 44 9.09 7.89 31.99
C LEU A 44 7.90 8.80 31.65
N ILE A 45 8.01 10.11 31.87
CA ILE A 45 6.93 11.07 31.65
C ILE A 45 6.70 11.30 30.13
N CYS A 46 7.77 11.31 29.32
CA CYS A 46 7.61 11.48 27.86
C CYS A 46 6.93 10.28 27.18
N LEU A 47 7.04 9.07 27.72
CA LEU A 47 6.36 7.89 27.16
C LEU A 47 4.84 7.90 27.40
N TRP A 48 4.37 8.56 28.48
CA TRP A 48 2.95 8.66 28.82
C TRP A 48 2.20 9.74 28.04
N ALA A 49 2.88 10.81 27.63
CA ALA A 49 2.28 11.89 26.84
C ALA A 49 1.97 11.49 25.39
N ALA A 50 2.76 10.56 24.81
CA ALA A 50 2.53 10.07 23.45
C ALA A 50 1.34 9.10 23.31
N LEU A 51 0.88 8.48 24.42
CA LEU A 51 -0.27 7.56 24.41
C LEU A 51 -1.63 8.23 24.65
N ALA A 52 -1.66 9.50 25.09
CA ALA A 52 -2.88 10.23 25.42
C ALA A 52 -3.54 10.98 24.25
N ALA A 53 -2.87 11.05 23.10
CA ALA A 53 -3.32 11.85 21.93
C ALA A 53 -4.22 11.12 20.91
N VAL A 54 -4.64 9.86 21.18
CA VAL A 54 -5.48 9.08 20.26
C VAL A 54 -6.80 8.71 20.94
N GLY A 55 -7.68 9.67 21.08
CA GLY A 55 -9.00 9.36 21.64
C GLY A 55 -9.92 10.55 21.75
N LEU A 56 -10.48 11.04 20.65
CA LEU A 56 -11.68 11.87 20.66
C LEU A 56 -12.79 11.19 19.83
N PRO A 57 -13.99 11.03 20.39
CA PRO A 57 -15.13 10.50 19.65
C PRO A 57 -15.78 11.59 18.80
N VAL A 58 -16.03 11.30 17.54
CA VAL A 58 -16.87 12.11 16.65
C VAL A 58 -18.33 11.91 17.06
N GLN A 59 -18.99 12.99 17.50
CA GLN A 59 -20.46 13.03 17.66
C GLN A 59 -21.08 13.46 16.33
N ALA A 60 -21.95 12.62 15.78
CA ALA A 60 -22.83 12.96 14.68
C ALA A 60 -24.07 13.68 15.22
N SER A 61 -24.27 14.92 14.80
CA SER A 61 -25.48 15.72 15.08
C SER A 61 -26.41 15.63 13.87
N ALA A 62 -27.57 15.00 14.03
CA ALA A 62 -28.66 15.02 13.05
C ALA A 62 -29.71 16.02 13.53
N ALA A 63 -29.88 17.12 12.80
CA ALA A 63 -30.97 18.07 12.99
C ALA A 63 -32.13 17.69 12.05
N VAL A 64 -33.28 17.38 12.63
CA VAL A 64 -34.56 17.23 11.92
C VAL A 64 -35.47 18.40 12.32
N HIS A 65 -35.85 19.22 11.33
CA HIS A 65 -36.91 20.21 11.46
C HIS A 65 -38.27 19.52 11.41
N ALA A 66 -39.13 19.79 12.35
CA ALA A 66 -40.56 19.54 12.23
C ALA A 66 -41.36 20.77 12.78
N SER A 67 -42.21 21.25 11.92
CA SER A 67 -43.11 22.40 12.11
C SER A 67 -44.28 22.11 13.04
N SER A 68 -44.72 23.15 13.73
CA SER A 68 -45.85 23.18 14.68
C SER A 68 -47.22 23.10 14.03
N THR A 69 -48.14 22.38 14.65
CA THR A 69 -49.56 22.80 14.71
C THR A 69 -50.18 22.48 16.08
N ARG A 70 -50.66 23.50 16.72
CA ARG A 70 -51.43 23.45 17.97
C ARG A 70 -52.80 22.86 17.76
N LYS A 71 -53.25 21.97 18.65
CA LYS A 71 -54.66 21.90 19.08
C LYS A 71 -54.73 21.44 20.53
N ALA A 72 -55.54 22.13 21.28
CA ALA A 72 -55.78 22.02 22.72
C ALA A 72 -56.82 20.95 23.09
N VAL A 73 -56.86 20.66 24.39
CA VAL A 73 -57.95 20.15 25.23
C VAL A 73 -58.05 18.65 25.45
N SER A 74 -57.74 18.15 26.60
CA SER A 74 -58.69 17.68 27.60
C SER A 74 -58.00 16.91 28.74
N THR A 75 -58.37 17.27 29.96
CA THR A 75 -57.98 16.68 31.24
C THR A 75 -58.54 15.28 31.41
N ALA A 76 -57.65 14.28 31.71
CA ALA A 76 -58.08 13.07 32.42
C ALA A 76 -56.91 12.58 33.31
N LYS A 77 -57.19 12.57 34.60
CA LYS A 77 -56.34 12.03 35.67
C LYS A 77 -56.23 10.51 35.54
N LYS A 78 -55.01 9.96 35.41
CA LYS A 78 -54.73 8.53 35.51
C LYS A 78 -53.73 8.24 36.64
N PRO A 79 -53.81 7.06 37.29
CA PRO A 79 -53.12 6.81 38.57
C PRO A 79 -51.62 6.58 38.34
N ALA A 80 -50.85 6.95 39.38
CA ALA A 80 -49.42 6.80 39.45
C ALA A 80 -49.00 5.33 39.42
N VAL A 81 -48.34 4.91 38.30
CA VAL A 81 -47.58 3.66 38.25
C VAL A 81 -46.16 4.04 38.62
N THR A 82 -45.71 3.61 39.78
CA THR A 82 -44.33 3.67 40.22
C THR A 82 -43.45 2.81 39.29
N LYS A 83 -42.81 3.44 38.32
CA LYS A 83 -41.74 2.80 37.57
C LYS A 83 -40.51 2.67 38.46
N ALA A 84 -40.26 1.47 38.95
CA ALA A 84 -38.96 1.10 39.50
C ALA A 84 -37.91 1.35 38.41
N SER A 85 -37.14 2.45 38.51
CA SER A 85 -35.98 2.68 37.66
C SER A 85 -34.91 1.66 38.04
N VAL A 86 -34.75 0.63 37.23
CA VAL A 86 -33.57 -0.21 37.28
C VAL A 86 -32.41 0.68 36.83
N GLY A 87 -31.78 1.33 37.80
CA GLY A 87 -30.58 2.13 37.56
C GLY A 87 -29.47 1.25 37.02
N ALA A 88 -29.19 1.35 35.72
CA ALA A 88 -28.02 0.75 35.14
C ALA A 88 -26.79 1.33 35.85
N ARG A 89 -26.23 0.57 36.80
CA ARG A 89 -25.00 0.94 37.53
C ARG A 89 -23.90 1.17 36.51
N LYS A 90 -23.38 2.39 36.39
CA LYS A 90 -22.18 2.69 35.60
C LYS A 90 -21.07 1.76 36.07
N PRO A 91 -20.42 1.01 35.17
CA PRO A 91 -19.37 0.07 35.56
C PRO A 91 -18.26 0.78 36.31
N SER A 92 -17.80 0.21 37.42
CA SER A 92 -16.74 0.77 38.25
C SER A 92 -15.46 0.98 37.41
N SER A 93 -14.63 1.94 37.77
CA SER A 93 -13.39 2.28 37.07
C SER A 93 -12.48 1.04 36.87
N SER A 94 -12.43 0.15 37.85
CA SER A 94 -11.68 -1.11 37.79
C SER A 94 -12.22 -2.06 36.71
N ARG A 95 -13.54 -2.14 36.53
CA ARG A 95 -14.15 -2.99 35.48
C ARG A 95 -13.88 -2.44 34.09
N ARG A 96 -13.87 -1.12 33.91
CA ARG A 96 -13.49 -0.46 32.64
C ARG A 96 -12.02 -0.68 32.31
N VAL A 97 -11.13 -0.57 33.29
CA VAL A 97 -9.68 -0.83 33.10
C VAL A 97 -9.42 -2.29 32.75
N ARG A 98 -10.08 -3.26 33.43
CA ARG A 98 -10.00 -4.68 33.07
C ARG A 98 -10.49 -4.95 31.65
N ALA A 99 -11.63 -4.40 31.25
CA ALA A 99 -12.17 -4.54 29.91
C ALA A 99 -11.25 -3.92 28.85
N ALA A 100 -10.64 -2.76 29.11
CA ALA A 100 -9.67 -2.12 28.23
C ALA A 100 -8.40 -2.96 28.08
N ARG A 101 -7.85 -3.50 29.17
CA ARG A 101 -6.69 -4.41 29.15
C ARG A 101 -6.99 -5.69 28.37
N ALA A 102 -8.17 -6.30 28.56
CA ALA A 102 -8.58 -7.49 27.82
C ALA A 102 -8.70 -7.22 26.31
N ARG A 103 -9.29 -6.07 25.91
CA ARG A 103 -9.36 -5.66 24.52
C ARG A 103 -7.96 -5.42 23.92
N ALA A 104 -7.08 -4.73 24.63
CA ALA A 104 -5.70 -4.51 24.21
C ALA A 104 -4.93 -5.84 24.06
N ALA A 105 -5.12 -6.78 24.96
CA ALA A 105 -4.50 -8.11 24.87
C ALA A 105 -5.01 -8.89 23.65
N LEU A 106 -6.32 -8.86 23.37
CA LEU A 106 -6.92 -9.49 22.19
C LEU A 106 -6.41 -8.84 20.89
N GLN A 107 -6.32 -7.51 20.86
CA GLN A 107 -5.75 -6.78 19.70
C GLN A 107 -4.27 -7.11 19.48
N ALA A 108 -3.48 -7.19 20.57
CA ALA A 108 -2.08 -7.57 20.48
C ALA A 108 -1.90 -9.03 20.01
N ALA A 109 -2.76 -9.96 20.46
CA ALA A 109 -2.75 -11.35 20.02
C ALA A 109 -3.13 -11.45 18.52
N ALA A 110 -4.19 -10.76 18.10
CA ALA A 110 -4.61 -10.70 16.69
C ALA A 110 -3.54 -10.07 15.79
N LEU A 111 -2.82 -9.04 16.29
CA LEU A 111 -1.71 -8.45 15.56
C LEU A 111 -0.55 -9.42 15.42
N ARG A 112 -0.16 -10.12 16.49
CA ARG A 112 0.89 -11.15 16.43
C ARG A 112 0.54 -12.24 15.43
N ASP A 113 -0.68 -12.80 15.53
CA ASP A 113 -1.15 -13.79 14.57
C ASP A 113 -1.10 -13.28 13.13
N ALA A 114 -1.45 -12.02 12.90
CA ALA A 114 -1.45 -11.42 11.56
C ALA A 114 -0.05 -11.21 10.95
N ILE A 115 0.98 -10.93 11.78
CA ILE A 115 2.36 -10.68 11.32
C ILE A 115 3.20 -11.96 11.29
N GLU A 116 2.87 -12.96 12.11
CA GLU A 116 3.66 -14.17 12.20
C GLU A 116 3.55 -14.99 10.91
N PRO A 117 4.68 -15.30 10.23
CA PRO A 117 4.71 -16.18 9.07
C PRO A 117 4.16 -17.56 9.43
N ARG A 118 3.23 -18.06 8.61
CA ARG A 118 2.68 -19.41 8.75
C ARG A 118 3.14 -20.27 7.60
N PHE A 119 3.29 -21.57 7.91
CA PHE A 119 3.66 -22.59 6.94
C PHE A 119 2.70 -23.75 7.02
N LYS A 120 2.56 -24.46 5.91
CA LYS A 120 1.83 -25.72 5.78
C LYS A 120 2.62 -26.70 4.93
N PHE A 121 2.25 -27.96 4.96
CA PHE A 121 2.75 -28.95 4.01
C PHE A 121 1.90 -28.90 2.74
N ASP A 122 2.54 -28.97 1.58
CA ASP A 122 1.88 -29.22 0.32
C ASP A 122 1.63 -30.74 0.11
N ASP A 123 0.98 -31.08 -1.00
CA ASP A 123 0.64 -32.47 -1.32
C ASP A 123 1.88 -33.38 -1.54
N THR A 124 3.05 -32.78 -1.72
CA THR A 124 4.33 -33.48 -1.88
C THR A 124 5.14 -33.53 -0.59
N GLY A 125 4.61 -32.95 0.51
CA GLY A 125 5.25 -32.94 1.83
C GLY A 125 6.27 -31.80 2.01
N ASN A 126 6.38 -30.86 1.09
CA ASN A 126 7.25 -29.70 1.25
C ASN A 126 6.59 -28.64 2.15
N VAL A 127 7.44 -27.92 2.92
CA VAL A 127 7.00 -26.77 3.71
C VAL A 127 6.86 -25.56 2.82
N VAL A 128 5.62 -25.04 2.70
CA VAL A 128 5.26 -23.89 1.86
C VAL A 128 4.53 -22.83 2.69
N PRO A 129 4.50 -21.55 2.23
CA PRO A 129 3.77 -20.49 2.91
C PRO A 129 2.28 -20.82 3.05
N ASP A 130 1.72 -20.47 4.22
CA ASP A 130 0.27 -20.50 4.49
C ASP A 130 -0.21 -19.05 4.72
N ILE A 131 -0.76 -18.42 3.69
CA ILE A 131 -1.23 -17.04 3.74
C ILE A 131 -2.71 -16.95 4.13
N ARG A 132 -3.11 -15.76 4.58
CA ARG A 132 -4.49 -15.44 4.99
C ARG A 132 -5.28 -14.72 3.90
N ALA A 133 -4.60 -14.26 2.86
CA ALA A 133 -5.22 -13.65 1.69
C ALA A 133 -6.01 -14.68 0.88
N GLU A 134 -6.96 -14.21 0.09
CA GLU A 134 -7.85 -15.05 -0.69
C GLU A 134 -7.16 -15.69 -1.91
N ALA A 135 -6.19 -14.98 -2.49
CA ALA A 135 -5.39 -15.47 -3.60
C ALA A 135 -4.01 -14.82 -3.61
N ALA A 136 -3.00 -15.56 -4.02
CA ALA A 136 -1.65 -15.01 -4.22
C ALA A 136 -0.81 -15.87 -5.17
N ILE A 137 0.31 -15.29 -5.63
CA ILE A 137 1.27 -15.93 -6.50
C ILE A 137 2.67 -15.39 -6.27
N ILE A 138 3.68 -16.24 -6.45
CA ILE A 138 5.05 -15.88 -6.74
C ILE A 138 5.35 -16.36 -8.16
N TYR A 139 5.69 -15.41 -9.04
CA TYR A 139 5.88 -15.65 -10.47
C TYR A 139 7.27 -15.19 -10.89
N ASN A 140 7.97 -16.02 -11.66
CA ASN A 140 9.25 -15.67 -12.27
C ASN A 140 8.98 -14.98 -13.62
N PRO A 141 9.27 -13.68 -13.76
CA PRO A 141 9.01 -12.92 -14.98
C PRO A 141 9.93 -13.34 -16.14
N GLU A 142 11.11 -13.87 -15.84
CA GLU A 142 12.13 -14.20 -16.84
C GLU A 142 11.72 -15.41 -17.71
N ASN A 143 11.12 -16.43 -17.11
CA ASN A 143 10.74 -17.66 -17.79
C ASN A 143 9.25 -18.02 -17.71
N GLY A 144 8.43 -17.18 -17.08
CA GLY A 144 6.99 -17.38 -16.96
C GLY A 144 6.56 -18.45 -15.94
N LYS A 145 7.50 -18.98 -15.14
CA LYS A 145 7.20 -20.06 -14.20
C LYS A 145 6.51 -19.57 -12.95
N VAL A 146 5.46 -20.27 -12.52
CA VAL A 146 4.86 -20.13 -11.20
C VAL A 146 5.73 -20.86 -10.18
N LEU A 147 6.25 -20.11 -9.19
CA LEU A 147 7.13 -20.64 -8.16
C LEU A 147 6.34 -21.11 -6.93
N TRP A 148 5.24 -20.44 -6.65
CA TRP A 148 4.26 -20.78 -5.62
C TRP A 148 2.96 -20.05 -5.87
N GLU A 149 1.84 -20.68 -5.53
CA GLU A 149 0.52 -20.06 -5.70
C GLU A 149 -0.55 -20.59 -4.74
N THR A 150 -1.57 -19.79 -4.55
CA THR A 150 -2.86 -20.21 -3.98
C THR A 150 -3.98 -19.44 -4.67
N ASN A 151 -4.97 -20.15 -5.24
CA ASN A 151 -6.10 -19.57 -5.97
C ASN A 151 -5.68 -18.51 -7.03
N SER A 152 -4.50 -18.64 -7.65
CA SER A 152 -3.88 -17.59 -8.46
C SER A 152 -4.67 -17.25 -9.71
N THR A 153 -5.41 -18.19 -10.28
CA THR A 153 -6.27 -18.02 -11.45
C THR A 153 -7.69 -17.56 -11.10
N SER A 154 -8.05 -17.51 -9.82
CA SER A 154 -9.37 -17.10 -9.36
C SER A 154 -9.64 -15.63 -9.71
N ARG A 155 -10.69 -15.39 -10.50
CA ARG A 155 -11.11 -14.06 -10.93
C ARG A 155 -11.74 -13.29 -9.78
N ARG A 156 -11.20 -12.09 -9.49
CA ARG A 156 -11.57 -11.29 -8.32
C ARG A 156 -11.57 -9.80 -8.64
N SER A 157 -12.31 -9.02 -7.87
CA SER A 157 -12.19 -7.56 -7.89
C SER A 157 -10.80 -7.14 -7.43
N ILE A 158 -10.16 -6.21 -8.17
CA ILE A 158 -8.76 -5.80 -7.98
C ILE A 158 -8.61 -4.36 -7.49
N ALA A 159 -9.72 -3.66 -7.37
CA ALA A 159 -9.74 -2.27 -6.93
C ALA A 159 -8.72 -1.40 -7.72
N SER A 160 -8.00 -0.50 -7.04
CA SER A 160 -7.07 0.45 -7.66
C SER A 160 -5.83 -0.16 -8.34
N ILE A 161 -5.65 -1.49 -8.35
CA ILE A 161 -4.64 -2.10 -9.23
C ILE A 161 -5.01 -1.84 -10.70
N THR A 162 -6.28 -1.65 -11.01
CA THR A 162 -6.81 -1.16 -12.31
C THR A 162 -6.02 0.01 -12.89
N LYS A 163 -5.52 0.92 -12.04
CA LYS A 163 -4.79 2.11 -12.47
C LYS A 163 -3.46 1.82 -13.16
N VAL A 164 -2.95 0.60 -13.02
CA VAL A 164 -1.78 0.13 -13.80
C VAL A 164 -2.15 0.11 -15.29
N MET A 165 -3.27 -0.52 -15.64
CA MET A 165 -3.76 -0.54 -17.02
C MET A 165 -4.16 0.86 -17.53
N THR A 166 -4.68 1.71 -16.64
CA THR A 166 -4.97 3.11 -16.98
C THR A 166 -3.70 3.85 -17.41
N ALA A 167 -2.58 3.67 -16.70
CA ALA A 167 -1.30 4.24 -17.10
C ALA A 167 -0.79 3.66 -18.43
N VAL A 168 -0.89 2.34 -18.62
CA VAL A 168 -0.49 1.66 -19.88
C VAL A 168 -1.24 2.25 -21.07
N VAL A 169 -2.57 2.28 -21.03
CA VAL A 169 -3.40 2.76 -22.14
C VAL A 169 -3.21 4.26 -22.39
N PHE A 170 -3.05 5.06 -21.33
CA PHE A 170 -2.79 6.48 -21.50
C PHE A 170 -1.47 6.75 -22.22
N LEU A 171 -0.43 5.96 -21.92
CA LEU A 171 0.92 6.15 -22.47
C LEU A 171 1.15 5.51 -23.85
N GLU A 172 0.20 4.73 -24.37
CA GLU A 172 0.34 4.03 -25.66
C GLU A 172 0.70 4.94 -26.84
N ASN A 173 0.07 6.10 -26.92
CA ASN A 173 0.25 7.03 -28.02
C ASN A 173 1.30 8.12 -27.72
N SER A 174 2.21 7.86 -26.78
CA SER A 174 3.27 8.80 -26.37
C SER A 174 2.74 10.24 -26.16
N PRO A 175 1.74 10.43 -25.27
CA PRO A 175 1.11 11.72 -25.07
C PRO A 175 2.11 12.73 -24.54
N ASP A 176 1.88 14.03 -24.83
CA ASP A 176 2.63 15.12 -24.21
C ASP A 176 2.34 15.18 -22.72
N LEU A 177 3.32 14.80 -21.90
CA LEU A 177 3.22 14.78 -20.44
C LEU A 177 3.30 16.18 -19.81
N THR A 178 3.67 17.20 -20.58
CA THR A 178 3.70 18.62 -20.14
C THR A 178 2.39 19.35 -20.43
N ARG A 179 1.45 18.72 -21.14
CA ARG A 179 0.15 19.29 -21.46
C ARG A 179 -0.66 19.58 -20.21
N ASP A 180 -1.05 20.84 -20.05
CA ASP A 180 -1.97 21.26 -19.00
C ASP A 180 -3.41 20.79 -19.24
N VAL A 181 -4.05 20.31 -18.18
CA VAL A 181 -5.42 19.82 -18.19
C VAL A 181 -6.19 20.38 -17.00
N VAL A 182 -7.40 20.86 -17.26
CA VAL A 182 -8.32 21.33 -16.21
C VAL A 182 -9.15 20.15 -15.71
N VAL A 183 -9.19 19.99 -14.37
CA VAL A 183 -10.03 19.02 -13.70
C VAL A 183 -11.48 19.48 -13.73
N GLU A 184 -12.39 18.66 -14.24
CA GLU A 184 -13.80 18.96 -14.35
C GLU A 184 -14.59 18.47 -13.12
N ARG A 185 -15.81 19.00 -12.92
CA ARG A 185 -16.70 18.55 -11.85
C ARG A 185 -17.07 17.06 -11.98
N ALA A 186 -17.16 16.56 -13.20
CA ALA A 186 -17.46 15.15 -13.48
C ALA A 186 -16.33 14.23 -12.96
N ASP A 187 -15.06 14.65 -13.10
CA ASP A 187 -13.91 13.85 -12.70
C ASP A 187 -13.89 13.61 -11.18
N VAL A 188 -14.23 14.62 -10.38
CA VAL A 188 -14.18 14.55 -8.91
C VAL A 188 -15.49 14.08 -8.27
N ARG A 189 -16.60 14.04 -9.00
CA ARG A 189 -17.89 13.62 -8.45
C ARG A 189 -17.84 12.15 -8.01
N ASN A 190 -18.10 11.89 -6.72
CA ASN A 190 -18.06 10.54 -6.14
C ASN A 190 -16.71 9.82 -6.37
N ALA A 191 -15.60 10.57 -6.46
CA ALA A 191 -14.29 9.99 -6.69
C ALA A 191 -13.72 9.24 -5.46
N SER A 192 -14.38 9.34 -4.29
CA SER A 192 -13.90 8.75 -3.03
C SER A 192 -12.52 9.28 -2.64
N THR A 193 -11.43 8.57 -2.97
CA THR A 193 -10.06 9.03 -2.73
C THR A 193 -9.59 9.91 -3.87
N THR A 194 -9.42 11.22 -3.60
CA THR A 194 -8.80 12.17 -4.54
C THR A 194 -8.22 13.38 -3.80
N TYR A 195 -7.11 13.88 -4.29
CA TYR A 195 -6.48 15.14 -3.87
C TYR A 195 -6.95 16.31 -4.74
N LEU A 196 -7.65 16.04 -5.85
CA LEU A 196 -8.03 17.02 -6.85
C LEU A 196 -9.38 17.67 -6.55
N ARG A 197 -9.53 18.90 -7.05
CA ARG A 197 -10.81 19.65 -7.03
C ARG A 197 -11.10 20.17 -8.43
N ALA A 198 -12.37 20.34 -8.76
CA ALA A 198 -12.78 20.96 -10.02
C ALA A 198 -12.16 22.37 -10.15
N GLY A 199 -11.64 22.65 -11.33
CA GLY A 199 -10.94 23.90 -11.64
C GLY A 199 -9.44 23.88 -11.37
N TYR A 200 -8.88 22.82 -10.81
CA TYR A 200 -7.42 22.65 -10.73
C TYR A 200 -6.87 22.40 -12.13
N THR A 201 -5.71 23.01 -12.42
CA THR A 201 -4.95 22.78 -13.63
C THR A 201 -3.66 22.07 -13.29
N LEU A 202 -3.38 20.96 -13.96
CA LEU A 202 -2.20 20.13 -13.75
C LEU A 202 -1.72 19.58 -15.10
N THR A 203 -0.44 19.21 -15.16
CA THR A 203 0.07 18.50 -16.33
C THR A 203 -0.43 17.04 -16.34
N THR A 204 -0.47 16.43 -17.52
CA THR A 204 -0.78 15.00 -17.65
C THR A 204 0.27 14.12 -16.95
N GLY A 205 1.52 14.58 -16.87
CA GLY A 205 2.57 13.94 -16.08
C GLY A 205 2.28 13.96 -14.57
N ASP A 206 1.85 15.11 -14.02
CA ASP A 206 1.42 15.21 -12.62
C ASP A 206 0.24 14.30 -12.31
N LEU A 207 -0.70 14.17 -13.26
CA LEU A 207 -1.83 13.25 -13.13
C LEU A 207 -1.39 11.79 -13.08
N LEU A 208 -0.34 11.39 -13.82
CA LEU A 208 0.24 10.05 -13.72
C LEU A 208 0.89 9.80 -12.35
N HIS A 209 1.57 10.81 -11.79
CA HIS A 209 2.12 10.71 -10.43
C HIS A 209 1.01 10.57 -9.38
N LEU A 210 -0.06 11.37 -9.47
CA LEU A 210 -1.24 11.24 -8.61
C LEU A 210 -1.90 9.87 -8.74
N LEU A 211 -2.01 9.34 -9.97
CA LEU A 211 -2.58 8.03 -10.28
C LEU A 211 -1.81 6.88 -9.61
N LEU A 212 -0.51 6.84 -9.79
CA LEU A 212 0.32 5.68 -9.44
C LEU A 212 0.84 5.74 -8.00
N ILE A 213 1.26 6.91 -7.51
CA ILE A 213 1.76 7.10 -6.14
C ILE A 213 0.60 7.20 -5.15
N GLY A 214 -0.26 8.21 -5.35
CA GLY A 214 -1.37 8.56 -4.45
C GLY A 214 -2.63 7.73 -4.66
N SER A 215 -2.67 6.95 -5.74
CA SER A 215 -3.86 6.16 -6.12
C SER A 215 -5.11 7.02 -6.35
N ASP A 216 -4.95 8.24 -6.87
CA ASP A 216 -6.02 9.22 -7.07
C ASP A 216 -7.05 8.75 -8.11
N ASN A 217 -8.34 8.74 -7.74
CA ASN A 217 -9.40 8.26 -8.62
C ASN A 217 -9.83 9.32 -9.65
N ALA A 218 -9.78 10.60 -9.30
CA ALA A 218 -10.09 11.66 -10.23
C ALA A 218 -9.00 11.77 -11.31
N ALA A 219 -7.73 11.62 -10.94
CA ALA A 219 -6.62 11.59 -11.90
C ALA A 219 -6.83 10.49 -12.95
N ALA A 220 -7.28 9.29 -12.55
CA ALA A 220 -7.61 8.22 -13.49
C ALA A 220 -8.70 8.64 -14.50
N ARG A 221 -9.75 9.31 -14.03
CA ARG A 221 -10.86 9.78 -14.87
C ARG A 221 -10.44 10.92 -15.82
N VAL A 222 -9.61 11.87 -15.31
CA VAL A 222 -9.07 12.94 -16.15
C VAL A 222 -8.23 12.36 -17.27
N LEU A 223 -7.28 11.45 -16.96
CA LEU A 223 -6.43 10.82 -17.97
C LEU A 223 -7.24 10.07 -19.02
N ALA A 224 -8.27 9.32 -18.60
CA ALA A 224 -9.17 8.64 -19.53
C ALA A 224 -9.91 9.64 -20.43
N ARG A 225 -10.46 10.72 -19.85
CA ARG A 225 -11.21 11.76 -20.58
C ARG A 225 -10.37 12.50 -21.63
N VAL A 226 -9.13 12.85 -21.27
CA VAL A 226 -8.27 13.64 -22.16
C VAL A 226 -7.44 12.80 -23.13
N SER A 227 -7.53 11.46 -23.01
CA SER A 227 -6.92 10.55 -23.97
C SER A 227 -7.61 10.63 -25.34
N PRO A 228 -6.96 10.15 -26.41
CA PRO A 228 -7.60 10.10 -27.74
C PRO A 228 -8.89 9.28 -27.78
N TYR A 229 -9.09 8.39 -26.80
CA TYR A 229 -10.26 7.49 -26.75
C TYR A 229 -11.48 8.12 -26.05
N GLY A 230 -11.29 9.22 -25.29
CA GLY A 230 -12.33 9.75 -24.40
C GLY A 230 -12.75 8.76 -23.32
N SER A 231 -13.64 9.19 -22.41
CA SER A 231 -13.97 8.37 -21.21
C SER A 231 -14.53 6.98 -21.52
N ASN A 232 -15.38 6.84 -22.54
CA ASN A 232 -16.02 5.55 -22.86
C ASN A 232 -15.09 4.66 -23.66
N GLY A 233 -14.51 5.14 -24.76
CA GLY A 233 -13.56 4.36 -25.57
C GLY A 233 -12.30 3.96 -24.82
N PHE A 234 -11.94 4.70 -23.75
CA PHE A 234 -10.83 4.34 -22.91
C PHE A 234 -11.00 3.00 -22.19
N ILE A 235 -12.20 2.71 -21.69
CA ILE A 235 -12.51 1.43 -21.02
C ILE A 235 -12.48 0.29 -22.04
N GLU A 236 -13.02 0.50 -23.24
CA GLU A 236 -12.93 -0.47 -24.33
C GLU A 236 -11.47 -0.75 -24.69
N ARG A 237 -10.64 0.30 -24.77
CA ARG A 237 -9.20 0.16 -25.01
C ARG A 237 -8.47 -0.60 -23.90
N MET A 238 -8.83 -0.35 -22.62
CA MET A 238 -8.27 -1.12 -21.50
C MET A 238 -8.57 -2.61 -21.63
N ASN A 239 -9.77 -2.97 -22.03
CA ASN A 239 -10.15 -4.37 -22.24
C ASN A 239 -9.45 -4.99 -23.45
N SER A 240 -9.35 -4.25 -24.56
CA SER A 240 -8.59 -4.68 -25.74
C SER A 240 -7.11 -4.90 -25.39
N LYS A 241 -6.50 -3.98 -24.63
CA LYS A 241 -5.11 -4.14 -24.17
C LYS A 241 -4.92 -5.35 -23.26
N ALA A 242 -5.89 -5.66 -22.40
CA ALA A 242 -5.85 -6.88 -21.59
C ALA A 242 -5.81 -8.13 -22.49
N GLN A 243 -6.61 -8.18 -23.55
CA GLN A 243 -6.60 -9.28 -24.52
C GLN A 243 -5.26 -9.36 -25.29
N GLU A 244 -4.72 -8.22 -25.76
CA GLU A 244 -3.42 -8.15 -26.42
C GLU A 244 -2.27 -8.69 -25.55
N LEU A 245 -2.36 -8.46 -24.23
CA LEU A 245 -1.40 -8.97 -23.24
C LEU A 245 -1.70 -10.41 -22.80
N GLY A 246 -2.77 -11.04 -23.32
CA GLY A 246 -3.20 -12.37 -22.93
C GLY A 246 -3.62 -12.49 -21.47
N LEU A 247 -4.24 -11.43 -20.90
CA LEU A 247 -4.75 -11.41 -19.53
C LEU A 247 -6.20 -11.92 -19.53
N GLU A 248 -6.36 -13.23 -19.64
CA GLU A 248 -7.65 -13.89 -19.93
C GLU A 248 -8.68 -13.74 -18.80
N SER A 249 -8.23 -13.63 -17.56
CA SER A 249 -9.10 -13.43 -16.39
C SER A 249 -9.37 -11.96 -16.08
N THR A 250 -8.95 -11.01 -16.97
CA THR A 250 -8.95 -9.58 -16.67
C THR A 250 -10.03 -8.85 -17.47
N SER A 251 -10.79 -8.00 -16.78
CA SER A 251 -11.71 -7.05 -17.39
C SER A 251 -11.81 -5.76 -16.57
N TYR A 252 -12.08 -4.66 -17.27
CA TYR A 252 -12.17 -3.32 -16.70
C TYR A 252 -13.55 -2.72 -16.97
N ALA A 253 -14.12 -2.05 -15.95
CA ALA A 253 -15.39 -1.37 -16.00
C ALA A 253 -15.29 0.15 -15.75
N ASP A 254 -14.19 0.60 -15.15
CA ASP A 254 -13.84 2.02 -14.97
C ASP A 254 -12.31 2.18 -14.87
N PRO A 255 -11.76 3.39 -15.14
CA PRO A 255 -10.32 3.59 -15.15
C PRO A 255 -9.70 3.70 -13.75
N SER A 256 -10.51 3.81 -12.68
CA SER A 256 -10.03 4.05 -11.32
C SER A 256 -10.01 2.79 -10.44
N GLY A 257 -10.79 1.77 -10.78
CA GLY A 257 -10.97 0.57 -9.97
C GLY A 257 -11.96 0.73 -8.82
N LEU A 258 -12.86 1.71 -8.90
CA LEU A 258 -13.94 1.89 -7.92
C LEU A 258 -15.07 0.88 -8.09
N LEU A 259 -15.37 0.48 -9.33
CA LEU A 259 -16.36 -0.54 -9.61
C LEU A 259 -15.80 -1.93 -9.31
N ALA A 260 -16.60 -2.75 -8.65
CA ALA A 260 -16.21 -4.12 -8.30
C ALA A 260 -16.03 -5.02 -9.54
N ASP A 261 -16.55 -4.59 -10.66
CA ASP A 261 -16.46 -5.27 -11.96
C ASP A 261 -15.10 -5.10 -12.66
N ASN A 262 -14.20 -4.28 -12.11
CA ASN A 262 -12.79 -4.36 -12.43
C ASN A 262 -12.24 -5.64 -11.81
N GLN A 263 -12.07 -6.67 -12.61
CA GLN A 263 -11.70 -8.01 -12.17
C GLN A 263 -10.43 -8.49 -12.86
N SER A 264 -9.66 -9.29 -12.15
CA SER A 264 -8.48 -9.98 -12.65
C SER A 264 -8.15 -11.18 -11.77
N SER A 265 -7.08 -11.89 -12.09
CA SER A 265 -6.48 -12.96 -11.29
C SER A 265 -5.10 -12.54 -10.78
N ALA A 266 -4.58 -13.23 -9.74
CA ALA A 266 -3.22 -12.98 -9.28
C ALA A 266 -2.19 -13.32 -10.37
N TYR A 267 -2.47 -14.33 -11.19
CA TYR A 267 -1.64 -14.72 -12.32
C TYR A 267 -1.56 -13.60 -13.39
N ASP A 268 -2.70 -13.07 -13.82
CA ASP A 268 -2.73 -11.98 -14.81
C ASP A 268 -2.06 -10.72 -14.28
N LEU A 269 -2.26 -10.41 -13.00
CA LEU A 269 -1.63 -9.24 -12.39
C LEU A 269 -0.11 -9.39 -12.23
N ALA A 270 0.40 -10.61 -12.03
CA ALA A 270 1.84 -10.87 -12.02
C ALA A 270 2.45 -10.58 -13.40
N ARG A 271 1.76 -10.97 -14.48
CA ARG A 271 2.16 -10.64 -15.86
C ARG A 271 2.06 -9.15 -16.16
N LEU A 272 0.97 -8.50 -15.72
CA LEU A 272 0.78 -7.07 -15.92
C LEU A 272 1.84 -6.23 -15.19
N ILE A 273 2.16 -6.56 -13.93
CA ILE A 273 3.16 -5.80 -13.16
C ILE A 273 4.57 -6.00 -13.74
N THR A 274 4.86 -7.18 -14.27
CA THR A 274 6.08 -7.49 -15.03
C THR A 274 6.15 -6.66 -16.32
N TYR A 275 5.05 -6.63 -17.09
CA TYR A 275 5.00 -5.86 -18.33
C TYR A 275 5.30 -4.37 -18.10
N VAL A 276 4.70 -3.75 -17.09
CA VAL A 276 4.88 -2.32 -16.84
C VAL A 276 6.23 -1.97 -16.21
N SER A 277 6.93 -2.93 -15.63
CA SER A 277 8.29 -2.69 -15.11
C SER A 277 9.30 -2.39 -16.22
N GLY A 278 9.02 -2.82 -17.46
CA GLY A 278 9.80 -2.50 -18.64
C GLY A 278 9.57 -1.09 -19.21
N ASP A 279 8.60 -0.33 -18.70
CA ASP A 279 8.36 1.06 -19.08
C ASP A 279 8.75 2.01 -17.94
N ASP A 280 9.91 2.67 -18.10
CA ASP A 280 10.44 3.58 -17.07
C ASP A 280 9.49 4.75 -16.74
N ARG A 281 8.63 5.16 -17.68
CA ARG A 281 7.61 6.21 -17.42
C ARG A 281 6.58 5.76 -16.38
N ILE A 282 6.38 4.44 -16.20
CA ILE A 282 5.49 3.84 -15.21
C ILE A 282 6.28 3.40 -13.98
N ALA A 283 7.34 2.60 -14.21
CA ALA A 283 8.10 1.96 -13.16
C ALA A 283 8.77 2.97 -12.21
N SER A 284 9.39 4.06 -12.75
CA SER A 284 10.01 5.11 -11.93
C SER A 284 9.00 5.79 -11.00
N ILE A 285 7.81 6.09 -11.50
CA ILE A 285 6.74 6.68 -10.68
C ILE A 285 6.31 5.72 -9.57
N MET A 286 6.16 4.44 -9.86
CA MET A 286 5.75 3.42 -8.88
C MET A 286 6.79 3.21 -7.77
N ARG A 287 8.08 3.50 -8.02
CA ARG A 287 9.18 3.45 -7.05
C ARG A 287 9.32 4.72 -6.22
N THR A 288 8.62 5.79 -6.59
CA THR A 288 8.73 7.10 -5.93
C THR A 288 7.97 7.10 -4.59
N PRO A 289 8.64 7.40 -3.46
CA PRO A 289 7.99 7.36 -2.15
C PRO A 289 7.05 8.55 -1.90
N TYR A 290 7.37 9.74 -2.43
CA TYR A 290 6.54 10.93 -2.34
C TYR A 290 6.78 11.83 -3.55
N TYR A 291 5.77 12.62 -3.90
CA TYR A 291 5.84 13.57 -5.01
C TYR A 291 5.01 14.82 -4.68
N THR A 292 5.43 15.98 -5.15
CA THR A 292 4.72 17.24 -4.95
C THR A 292 4.28 17.80 -6.29
N VAL A 293 2.98 17.99 -6.42
CA VAL A 293 2.28 18.48 -7.60
C VAL A 293 1.90 19.95 -7.40
N ASN A 294 2.02 20.77 -8.43
CA ASN A 294 1.51 22.14 -8.45
C ASN A 294 0.18 22.18 -9.20
N ALA A 295 -0.93 22.37 -8.47
CA ALA A 295 -2.27 22.51 -9.04
C ALA A 295 -2.69 23.97 -9.07
N GLY A 296 -2.18 24.74 -10.03
CA GLY A 296 -2.34 26.18 -10.09
C GLY A 296 -1.69 26.88 -8.88
N ARG A 297 -2.50 27.45 -7.97
CA ARG A 297 -2.01 28.11 -6.74
C ARG A 297 -1.83 27.16 -5.57
N HIS A 298 -2.15 25.88 -5.74
CA HIS A 298 -2.15 24.88 -4.67
C HIS A 298 -0.99 23.92 -4.88
N GLN A 299 -0.27 23.64 -3.80
CA GLN A 299 0.75 22.59 -3.77
C GLN A 299 0.17 21.36 -3.06
N ILE A 300 0.29 20.18 -3.66
CA ILE A 300 -0.24 18.91 -3.17
C ILE A 300 0.93 17.94 -3.05
N THR A 301 1.28 17.56 -1.83
CA THR A 301 2.26 16.49 -1.59
C THR A 301 1.53 15.18 -1.38
N ILE A 302 1.87 14.18 -2.17
CA ILE A 302 1.35 12.82 -2.09
C ILE A 302 2.44 11.86 -1.63
N HIS A 303 2.01 10.81 -0.94
CA HIS A 303 2.88 9.74 -0.47
C HIS A 303 2.46 8.42 -1.10
N SER A 304 3.44 7.54 -1.32
CA SER A 304 3.15 6.22 -1.88
C SER A 304 2.22 5.42 -0.97
N THR A 305 1.18 4.85 -1.56
CA THR A 305 0.31 3.89 -0.87
C THR A 305 0.99 2.54 -0.65
N ASN A 306 2.13 2.29 -1.31
CA ASN A 306 2.92 1.09 -1.15
C ASN A 306 3.93 1.26 0.00
N GLN A 307 3.67 0.60 1.14
CA GLN A 307 4.55 0.67 2.31
C GLN A 307 5.93 0.03 2.07
N LEU A 308 6.09 -0.87 1.09
CA LEU A 308 7.40 -1.42 0.74
C LEU A 308 8.30 -0.34 0.16
N VAL A 309 7.76 0.53 -0.72
CA VAL A 309 8.47 1.71 -1.25
C VAL A 309 8.77 2.72 -0.15
N MET A 310 7.82 2.98 0.76
CA MET A 310 8.00 3.95 1.85
C MET A 310 9.07 3.53 2.85
N LYS A 311 9.22 2.22 3.09
CA LYS A 311 10.23 1.68 4.02
C LYS A 311 11.60 1.53 3.38
N GLY A 312 11.67 1.22 2.08
CA GLY A 312 12.91 1.02 1.33
C GLY A 312 13.74 -0.18 1.80
N ASP A 313 13.12 -1.15 2.48
CA ASP A 313 13.78 -2.33 3.03
C ASP A 313 13.70 -3.57 2.11
N VAL A 314 13.06 -3.43 0.96
CA VAL A 314 13.08 -4.36 -0.17
C VAL A 314 13.22 -3.58 -1.47
N ASP A 315 13.87 -4.18 -2.46
CA ASP A 315 14.09 -3.56 -3.78
C ASP A 315 12.85 -3.72 -4.66
N VAL A 316 11.99 -2.69 -4.65
CA VAL A 316 10.73 -2.64 -5.41
C VAL A 316 10.99 -2.12 -6.81
N GLN A 317 10.74 -2.91 -7.85
CA GLN A 317 10.88 -2.52 -9.25
C GLN A 317 9.59 -1.88 -9.80
N ALA A 318 8.44 -2.42 -9.42
CA ALA A 318 7.12 -1.85 -9.70
C ALA A 318 6.14 -2.29 -8.61
N GLY A 319 5.06 -1.53 -8.39
CA GLY A 319 4.04 -1.98 -7.45
C GLY A 319 2.83 -1.07 -7.35
N LYS A 320 1.65 -1.68 -7.16
CA LYS A 320 0.39 -0.97 -6.99
C LYS A 320 -0.49 -1.63 -5.94
N THR A 321 -1.02 -0.81 -5.05
CA THR A 321 -2.01 -1.21 -4.04
C THR A 321 -3.43 -1.05 -4.57
N GLY A 322 -4.37 -1.85 -4.04
CA GLY A 322 -5.80 -1.71 -4.27
C GLY A 322 -6.61 -1.95 -2.99
N PHE A 323 -7.74 -1.27 -2.86
CA PHE A 323 -8.73 -1.53 -1.82
C PHE A 323 -10.10 -1.00 -2.21
N ILE A 324 -11.09 -1.85 -2.20
CA ILE A 324 -12.51 -1.58 -1.99
C ILE A 324 -13.05 -2.71 -1.11
N THR A 325 -14.19 -2.51 -0.45
CA THR A 325 -14.74 -3.52 0.47
C THR A 325 -14.91 -4.89 -0.18
N LYS A 326 -15.32 -4.95 -1.45
CA LYS A 326 -15.50 -6.21 -2.21
C LYS A 326 -14.19 -6.91 -2.54
N ALA A 327 -13.12 -6.15 -2.81
CA ALA A 327 -11.81 -6.70 -3.18
C ALA A 327 -10.98 -7.13 -1.96
N GLY A 328 -11.22 -6.53 -0.78
CA GLY A 328 -10.26 -6.57 0.32
C GLY A 328 -9.00 -5.78 0.01
N TYR A 329 -7.94 -6.02 0.75
CA TYR A 329 -6.65 -5.33 0.54
C TYR A 329 -5.81 -6.12 -0.47
N CYS A 330 -5.39 -5.44 -1.55
CA CYS A 330 -4.66 -6.03 -2.66
C CYS A 330 -3.30 -5.34 -2.86
N LEU A 331 -2.31 -6.11 -3.28
CA LEU A 331 -0.99 -5.63 -3.70
C LEU A 331 -0.49 -6.47 -4.86
N ALA A 332 -0.10 -5.84 -5.97
CA ALA A 332 0.69 -6.45 -7.02
C ALA A 332 2.05 -5.73 -7.06
N THR A 333 3.15 -6.48 -7.00
CA THR A 333 4.49 -5.89 -6.96
C THR A 333 5.52 -6.79 -7.63
N LEU A 334 6.51 -6.16 -8.28
CA LEU A 334 7.72 -6.79 -8.76
C LEU A 334 8.85 -6.42 -7.82
N LEU A 335 9.54 -7.41 -7.31
CA LEU A 335 10.60 -7.27 -6.31
C LEU A 335 11.87 -7.93 -6.83
N ARG A 336 13.02 -7.32 -6.59
CA ARG A 336 14.32 -7.93 -6.86
C ARG A 336 14.80 -8.67 -5.62
N LEU A 337 15.26 -9.90 -5.80
CA LEU A 337 15.84 -10.70 -4.73
C LEU A 337 17.13 -10.05 -4.20
N PRO A 338 17.50 -10.33 -2.92
CA PRO A 338 18.69 -9.73 -2.29
C PRO A 338 19.97 -9.93 -3.11
N GLN A 339 20.95 -9.05 -2.90
CA GLN A 339 22.28 -9.10 -3.55
C GLN A 339 22.24 -8.96 -5.09
N GLY A 340 21.25 -8.22 -5.61
CA GLY A 340 21.10 -8.04 -7.06
C GLY A 340 20.61 -9.30 -7.78
N GLY A 341 19.95 -10.20 -7.07
CA GLY A 341 19.38 -11.41 -7.61
C GLY A 341 18.25 -11.17 -8.63
N PRO A 342 17.66 -12.23 -9.16
CA PRO A 342 16.56 -12.16 -10.14
C PRO A 342 15.32 -11.48 -9.56
N GLU A 343 14.44 -11.03 -10.45
CA GLU A 343 13.17 -10.42 -10.08
C GLU A 343 12.08 -11.48 -9.91
N VAL A 344 11.16 -11.21 -9.00
CA VAL A 344 9.97 -12.03 -8.80
C VAL A 344 8.74 -11.14 -8.67
N ALA A 345 7.68 -11.48 -9.38
CA ALA A 345 6.39 -10.84 -9.17
C ALA A 345 5.66 -11.52 -8.01
N VAL A 346 5.26 -10.73 -7.01
CA VAL A 346 4.47 -11.20 -5.87
C VAL A 346 3.15 -10.46 -5.87
N VAL A 347 2.05 -11.20 -5.98
CA VAL A 347 0.70 -10.64 -5.96
C VAL A 347 -0.08 -11.25 -4.81
N VAL A 348 -0.72 -10.40 -4.00
CA VAL A 348 -1.58 -10.77 -2.88
C VAL A 348 -2.93 -10.07 -3.05
N LEU A 349 -4.01 -10.85 -3.12
CA LEU A 349 -5.37 -10.36 -3.33
C LEU A 349 -6.30 -10.78 -2.17
N GLY A 350 -7.09 -9.83 -1.68
CA GLY A 350 -8.07 -10.12 -0.63
C GLY A 350 -7.47 -10.33 0.76
N ALA A 351 -6.35 -9.69 1.07
CA ALA A 351 -5.83 -9.69 2.44
C ALA A 351 -6.82 -9.02 3.41
N LYS A 352 -6.82 -9.48 4.65
CA LYS A 352 -7.84 -9.09 5.66
C LYS A 352 -7.63 -7.68 6.22
N SER A 353 -6.41 -7.11 6.08
CA SER A 353 -6.11 -5.76 6.57
C SER A 353 -5.11 -5.03 5.68
N ASN A 354 -5.06 -3.69 5.80
CA ASN A 354 -4.09 -2.89 5.07
C ASN A 354 -2.63 -3.29 5.38
N PRO A 355 -2.19 -3.46 6.64
CA PRO A 355 -0.87 -3.99 6.92
C PRO A 355 -0.70 -5.45 6.47
N GLY A 356 -1.76 -6.26 6.54
CA GLY A 356 -1.73 -7.70 6.22
C GLY A 356 -1.21 -7.98 4.81
N ARG A 357 -1.66 -7.19 3.79
CA ARG A 357 -1.17 -7.38 2.42
C ARG A 357 0.36 -7.22 2.30
N PHE A 358 0.97 -6.33 3.09
CA PHE A 358 2.41 -6.13 3.09
C PHE A 358 3.15 -7.21 3.87
N TRP A 359 2.59 -7.66 5.00
CA TRP A 359 3.17 -8.78 5.77
C TRP A 359 3.15 -10.08 4.97
N GLU A 360 2.04 -10.39 4.31
CA GLU A 360 1.93 -11.59 3.49
C GLU A 360 2.82 -11.53 2.25
N THR A 361 2.90 -10.36 1.59
CA THR A 361 3.85 -10.16 0.49
C THR A 361 5.29 -10.35 0.95
N ARG A 362 5.65 -9.80 2.11
CA ARG A 362 6.99 -9.99 2.69
C ARG A 362 7.25 -11.45 3.06
N HIS A 363 6.29 -12.12 3.68
CA HIS A 363 6.39 -13.53 4.01
C HIS A 363 6.67 -14.39 2.77
N LEU A 364 5.95 -14.15 1.67
CA LEU A 364 6.19 -14.83 0.40
C LEU A 364 7.57 -14.50 -0.18
N PHE A 365 7.97 -13.22 -0.13
CA PHE A 365 9.26 -12.75 -0.63
C PHE A 365 10.44 -13.31 0.19
N ASP A 366 10.34 -13.30 1.52
CA ASP A 366 11.38 -13.86 2.39
C ASP A 366 11.52 -15.37 2.18
N TRP A 367 10.39 -16.09 2.03
CA TRP A 367 10.41 -17.52 1.75
C TRP A 367 11.09 -17.85 0.42
N ILE A 368 10.74 -17.18 -0.68
CA ILE A 368 11.39 -17.42 -1.99
C ILE A 368 12.85 -17.00 -1.98
N SER A 369 13.21 -15.96 -1.22
CA SER A 369 14.60 -15.54 -1.07
C SER A 369 15.48 -16.61 -0.43
N THR A 370 14.94 -17.38 0.55
CA THR A 370 15.66 -18.53 1.14
C THR A 370 15.82 -19.70 0.18
N LYS A 371 15.00 -19.78 -0.86
CA LYS A 371 15.02 -20.84 -1.87
C LYS A 371 15.59 -20.40 -3.21
N ALA A 372 16.16 -19.21 -3.26
CA ALA A 372 16.61 -18.60 -4.52
C ALA A 372 17.61 -19.47 -5.28
N GLN A 373 18.55 -20.11 -4.57
CA GLN A 373 19.54 -21.01 -5.20
C GLN A 373 18.90 -22.24 -5.86
N ASP A 374 17.84 -22.79 -5.23
CA ASP A 374 17.13 -23.96 -5.75
C ASP A 374 16.33 -23.65 -7.03
N TRP A 375 15.81 -22.43 -7.12
CA TRP A 375 14.89 -22.02 -8.19
C TRP A 375 15.56 -21.28 -9.35
N PHE A 376 16.66 -20.54 -9.08
CA PHE A 376 17.33 -19.67 -10.04
C PHE A 376 18.76 -20.11 -10.35
N GLY A 377 19.28 -21.13 -9.63
CA GLY A 377 20.67 -21.54 -9.71
C GLY A 377 21.63 -20.58 -9.00
N PRO A 378 22.95 -20.85 -9.04
CA PRO A 378 23.94 -19.98 -8.43
C PRO A 378 23.93 -18.61 -9.11
N VAL A 379 23.80 -17.53 -8.32
CA VAL A 379 23.92 -16.16 -8.81
C VAL A 379 25.37 -15.96 -9.29
N VAL A 380 25.57 -15.98 -10.60
CA VAL A 380 26.86 -15.61 -11.18
C VAL A 380 27.02 -14.10 -10.96
N GLN A 381 27.85 -13.73 -9.99
CA GLN A 381 28.26 -12.33 -9.82
C GLN A 381 28.97 -11.93 -11.13
N GLN A 382 28.33 -11.14 -11.97
CA GLN A 382 29.02 -10.42 -13.03
C GLN A 382 29.96 -9.42 -12.35
N SER A 383 31.20 -9.87 -12.08
CA SER A 383 32.28 -8.98 -11.73
C SER A 383 32.46 -8.01 -12.90
N THR A 384 32.07 -6.76 -12.73
CA THR A 384 32.50 -5.65 -13.58
C THR A 384 34.01 -5.51 -13.45
N GLN A 385 34.76 -6.35 -14.15
CA GLN A 385 36.16 -6.06 -14.42
C GLN A 385 36.16 -4.95 -15.49
N SER A 386 36.19 -3.71 -15.01
CA SER A 386 36.67 -2.58 -15.81
C SER A 386 38.13 -2.84 -16.13
N THR A 387 38.35 -3.50 -17.27
CA THR A 387 39.68 -3.57 -17.88
C THR A 387 39.98 -2.17 -18.41
N THR A 388 40.59 -1.32 -17.57
CA THR A 388 41.26 -0.12 -18.01
C THR A 388 42.48 -0.57 -18.80
N GLN A 389 42.33 -0.80 -20.11
CA GLN A 389 43.45 -0.87 -21.03
C GLN A 389 44.06 0.53 -21.12
N VAL A 390 45.19 0.69 -20.43
CA VAL A 390 46.08 1.83 -20.69
C VAL A 390 46.68 1.63 -22.09
N PRO A 391 46.51 2.56 -23.04
CA PRO A 391 47.15 2.45 -24.34
C PRO A 391 48.66 2.53 -24.18
N ALA A 392 49.37 1.54 -24.74
CA ALA A 392 50.81 1.54 -24.78
C ALA A 392 51.31 2.73 -25.59
N VAL A 393 52.15 3.54 -24.96
CA VAL A 393 52.89 4.63 -25.63
C VAL A 393 53.95 3.98 -26.52
N VAL A 394 53.81 4.15 -27.82
CA VAL A 394 54.86 3.76 -28.81
C VAL A 394 55.93 4.85 -28.77
N PRO A 395 57.22 4.51 -28.49
CA PRO A 395 58.29 5.50 -28.58
C PRO A 395 58.59 5.81 -30.03
N ALA A 396 58.68 7.09 -30.41
CA ALA A 396 59.09 7.54 -31.71
C ALA A 396 60.57 7.19 -31.91
N ALA A 397 60.88 6.48 -33.04
CA ALA A 397 62.23 6.26 -33.51
C ALA A 397 62.71 7.51 -34.25
N ASN A 398 63.95 7.93 -33.95
CA ASN A 398 64.71 8.95 -34.68
C ASN A 398 65.01 8.52 -36.12
#